data_4ce5e4310fa29eaf2eca5df49233c308
#
_entry.id   4ce5e4310fa29eaf2eca5df49233c308
#
_cell.length_a   1.000
_cell.length_b   1.000
_cell.length_c   1.000
_cell.angle_alpha   90.00
_cell.angle_beta   90.00
_cell.angle_gamma   90.00
#
_symmetry.space_group_name_H-M   'P 1'
#
loop_
_entity.id
_entity.type
_entity.pdbx_description
1 polymer ?
#
loop_
_entity_poly.entity_id
_entity_poly.type
_entity_poly.pdbx_seq_one_letter_code
_entity_poly.pdbx_strand_id
1 'polypeptide(L)'
;MPINKPFLFDSDSLKNFHKRIFFSVLVFCFCFTSAFFKITYISVSSHIHEPSKVNINEDLKRGNIYDRNGLILAATINSKSLYAQANLINDIDILSKKLEKILNINEAIIKNKLSSKKNFIYLKRNISPLEHQKIIDLGEIHLKFEDHKKRIYPYKNNASHIVGFVDIDQNGQTGIERFYDKSLLSSSDVHLSIDINLQQSIRSNVIETVKHYNAQSGLALVLDISTGEILSSVSYPDFDPNYKNLNNNNLINRVIQSNYEMGSTFKPLTAANGFDYSVINSDMIFDIKKSVKGVRDHDKYKDNGLYDVERIVVESSNIGTAQIALKIGKESQKDFLNKLGFFNKIEIESLEAEKPLANPNNWGLHETTRIGFGHSFSITPLHLVRAYATLANEGYPVDPTFILNKNTTNQKNILLKRETSDYFLNLLNAVITKTKFTGPRVKIDGYMIGGKTGTSELLNPNGGYYKDRNMTSFIGVFPINNPRYIVYTAIEYPKKPKDSKQRMTGAVVNAPLVKKIILEM
;
A
#
# COMPACT_ATOMS: atom_id res chain seq x y z
N MET A 1 -85.89 2.86 5.78
CA MET A 1 -84.95 2.82 4.64
C MET A 1 -84.55 4.24 4.30
N PRO A 2 -83.31 4.66 4.56
CA PRO A 2 -82.84 5.95 4.04
C PRO A 2 -82.11 5.72 2.72
N ILE A 3 -82.53 6.50 1.75
CA ILE A 3 -82.06 6.56 0.37
C ILE A 3 -80.65 7.16 0.33
N ASN A 4 -79.65 6.39 -0.19
CA ASN A 4 -78.30 6.87 -0.47
C ASN A 4 -78.32 8.07 -1.43
N LYS A 5 -77.88 9.23 -0.96
CA LYS A 5 -77.58 10.38 -1.84
C LYS A 5 -76.28 10.08 -2.58
N PRO A 6 -76.21 10.26 -3.91
CA PRO A 6 -75.00 10.18 -4.66
C PRO A 6 -74.03 11.30 -4.22
N PHE A 7 -72.78 10.99 -4.03
CA PHE A 7 -71.70 11.95 -3.80
C PHE A 7 -71.58 12.85 -5.06
N LEU A 8 -72.17 14.03 -4.99
CA LEU A 8 -71.95 15.10 -5.98
C LEU A 8 -70.60 15.76 -5.60
N PHE A 9 -69.55 15.47 -6.37
CA PHE A 9 -68.31 16.23 -6.26
C PHE A 9 -68.62 17.70 -6.61
N ASP A 10 -68.26 18.59 -5.69
CA ASP A 10 -68.37 20.04 -5.91
C ASP A 10 -67.52 20.45 -7.14
N SER A 11 -68.10 21.28 -8.04
CA SER A 11 -67.47 21.66 -9.33
C SER A 11 -66.06 22.31 -9.14
N ASP A 12 -65.83 22.96 -7.99
CA ASP A 12 -64.57 23.63 -7.69
C ASP A 12 -63.50 22.66 -7.18
N SER A 13 -63.91 21.62 -6.49
CA SER A 13 -62.98 20.53 -6.11
C SER A 13 -62.52 19.73 -7.33
N LEU A 14 -63.41 19.49 -8.31
CA LEU A 14 -63.07 18.85 -9.59
C LEU A 14 -62.10 19.71 -10.44
N LYS A 15 -62.32 21.02 -10.50
CA LYS A 15 -61.40 21.96 -11.20
C LYS A 15 -60.02 21.99 -10.54
N ASN A 16 -59.96 22.00 -9.23
CA ASN A 16 -58.69 21.95 -8.49
C ASN A 16 -57.97 20.60 -8.67
N PHE A 17 -58.69 19.50 -8.75
CA PHE A 17 -58.13 18.18 -9.03
C PHE A 17 -57.57 18.11 -10.45
N HIS A 18 -58.27 18.60 -11.46
CA HIS A 18 -57.79 18.68 -12.84
C HIS A 18 -56.55 19.59 -12.96
N LYS A 19 -56.50 20.73 -12.26
CA LYS A 19 -55.31 21.60 -12.23
C LYS A 19 -54.09 20.89 -11.63
N ARG A 20 -54.29 20.12 -10.56
CA ARG A 20 -53.20 19.34 -9.94
C ARG A 20 -52.70 18.24 -10.86
N ILE A 21 -53.61 17.51 -11.52
CA ILE A 21 -53.23 16.48 -12.52
C ILE A 21 -52.48 17.14 -13.67
N PHE A 22 -52.98 18.23 -14.22
CA PHE A 22 -52.34 18.95 -15.31
C PHE A 22 -50.92 19.41 -14.93
N PHE A 23 -50.77 19.98 -13.74
CA PHE A 23 -49.47 20.41 -13.23
C PHE A 23 -48.53 19.23 -13.03
N SER A 24 -48.99 18.10 -12.49
CA SER A 24 -48.20 16.89 -12.33
C SER A 24 -47.75 16.32 -13.66
N VAL A 25 -48.63 16.29 -14.67
CA VAL A 25 -48.28 15.84 -16.02
C VAL A 25 -47.24 16.77 -16.65
N LEU A 26 -47.38 18.10 -16.44
CA LEU A 26 -46.43 19.07 -16.96
C LEU A 26 -45.04 18.93 -16.33
N VAL A 27 -44.98 18.72 -15.02
CA VAL A 27 -43.71 18.43 -14.32
C VAL A 27 -43.09 17.12 -14.81
N PHE A 28 -43.91 16.08 -15.00
CA PHE A 28 -43.45 14.78 -15.50
C PHE A 28 -42.89 14.90 -16.94
N CYS A 29 -43.62 15.61 -17.83
CA CYS A 29 -43.14 15.88 -19.19
C CYS A 29 -41.82 16.69 -19.19
N PHE A 30 -41.68 17.67 -18.29
CA PHE A 30 -40.44 18.45 -18.15
C PHE A 30 -39.26 17.57 -17.69
N CYS A 31 -39.48 16.71 -16.70
CA CYS A 31 -38.45 15.78 -16.24
C CYS A 31 -38.02 14.81 -17.35
N PHE A 32 -38.98 14.25 -18.10
CA PHE A 32 -38.67 13.35 -19.22
C PHE A 32 -37.94 14.05 -20.37
N THR A 33 -38.37 15.26 -20.73
CA THR A 33 -37.67 16.05 -21.77
C THR A 33 -36.26 16.41 -21.32
N SER A 34 -36.06 16.80 -20.06
CA SER A 34 -34.74 17.09 -19.51
C SER A 34 -33.84 15.84 -19.50
N ALA A 35 -34.37 14.69 -19.11
CA ALA A 35 -33.66 13.41 -19.15
C ALA A 35 -33.32 13.01 -20.60
N PHE A 36 -34.26 13.18 -21.55
CA PHE A 36 -34.01 12.92 -22.95
C PHE A 36 -32.88 13.79 -23.50
N PHE A 37 -32.92 15.11 -23.26
CA PHE A 37 -31.83 16.01 -23.68
C PHE A 37 -30.49 15.66 -23.03
N LYS A 38 -30.49 15.26 -21.76
CA LYS A 38 -29.28 14.86 -21.07
C LYS A 38 -28.71 13.56 -21.64
N ILE A 39 -29.54 12.56 -21.93
CA ILE A 39 -29.14 11.32 -22.57
C ILE A 39 -28.61 11.57 -23.97
N THR A 40 -29.30 12.39 -24.75
CA THR A 40 -28.87 12.77 -26.10
C THR A 40 -27.55 13.54 -26.06
N TYR A 41 -27.41 14.49 -25.13
CA TYR A 41 -26.16 15.22 -24.92
C TYR A 41 -25.02 14.28 -24.56
N ILE A 42 -25.20 13.34 -23.63
CA ILE A 42 -24.18 12.33 -23.27
C ILE A 42 -23.87 11.43 -24.47
N SER A 43 -24.87 10.98 -25.21
CA SER A 43 -24.69 10.13 -26.40
C SER A 43 -23.93 10.84 -27.52
N VAL A 44 -24.26 12.09 -27.81
CA VAL A 44 -23.56 12.91 -28.81
C VAL A 44 -22.17 13.33 -28.29
N SER A 45 -22.07 13.71 -27.02
CA SER A 45 -20.80 14.09 -26.39
C SER A 45 -19.84 12.92 -26.26
N SER A 46 -20.33 11.70 -26.05
CA SER A 46 -19.51 10.49 -26.08
C SER A 46 -18.99 10.15 -27.48
N HIS A 47 -19.70 10.55 -28.53
CA HIS A 47 -19.20 10.47 -29.90
C HIS A 47 -18.19 11.57 -30.26
N ILE A 48 -18.27 12.72 -29.60
CA ILE A 48 -17.29 13.83 -29.79
C ILE A 48 -16.02 13.57 -28.96
N HIS A 49 -16.14 12.86 -27.86
CA HIS A 49 -15.03 12.26 -27.12
C HIS A 49 -14.96 10.74 -27.43
N GLU A 50 -14.91 10.36 -28.70
CA GLU A 50 -14.17 9.14 -28.99
C GLU A 50 -12.79 9.41 -28.38
N PRO A 51 -12.33 8.59 -27.42
CA PRO A 51 -10.92 8.54 -27.15
C PRO A 51 -10.36 8.29 -28.54
N SER A 52 -9.56 9.24 -29.06
CA SER A 52 -8.85 9.05 -30.31
C SER A 52 -8.44 7.60 -30.28
N LYS A 53 -9.02 6.76 -31.17
CA LYS A 53 -8.47 5.44 -31.44
C LYS A 53 -7.04 5.80 -31.78
N VAL A 54 -6.19 5.79 -30.77
CA VAL A 54 -4.76 5.70 -31.00
C VAL A 54 -4.73 4.47 -31.88
N ASN A 55 -4.51 4.66 -33.19
CA ASN A 55 -4.09 3.60 -34.04
C ASN A 55 -2.81 3.11 -33.37
N ILE A 56 -2.99 2.19 -32.41
CA ILE A 56 -1.89 1.47 -31.79
C ILE A 56 -1.37 0.72 -33.00
N ASN A 57 -0.28 1.24 -33.59
CA ASN A 57 0.45 0.50 -34.58
C ASN A 57 0.62 -0.87 -33.96
N GLU A 58 0.05 -1.90 -34.60
CA GLU A 58 0.03 -3.29 -34.07
C GLU A 58 1.44 -3.78 -33.72
N ASP A 59 2.48 -3.09 -34.20
CA ASP A 59 3.90 -3.33 -33.95
C ASP A 59 4.45 -2.67 -32.69
N LEU A 60 3.77 -1.70 -32.07
CA LEU A 60 4.27 -1.07 -30.84
C LEU A 60 4.24 -2.06 -29.68
N LYS A 61 5.40 -2.34 -29.12
CA LYS A 61 5.53 -3.13 -27.89
C LYS A 61 5.35 -2.20 -26.71
N ARG A 62 4.59 -2.65 -25.70
CA ARG A 62 4.52 -1.97 -24.41
C ARG A 62 5.92 -1.78 -23.85
N GLY A 63 6.29 -0.55 -23.44
CA GLY A 63 7.60 -0.17 -22.91
C GLY A 63 8.04 -1.07 -21.75
N ASN A 64 9.33 -1.23 -21.58
CA ASN A 64 9.90 -2.04 -20.50
C ASN A 64 9.90 -1.28 -19.19
N ILE A 65 9.92 -2.04 -18.08
CA ILE A 65 10.17 -1.50 -16.75
C ILE A 65 11.50 -2.05 -16.27
N TYR A 66 12.39 -1.17 -15.86
CA TYR A 66 13.73 -1.49 -15.39
C TYR A 66 13.89 -1.16 -13.90
N ASP A 67 14.80 -1.86 -13.24
CA ASP A 67 15.31 -1.45 -11.93
C ASP A 67 16.35 -0.32 -12.08
N ARG A 68 16.91 0.15 -10.96
CA ARG A 68 17.92 1.21 -10.96
C ARG A 68 19.22 0.84 -11.68
N ASN A 69 19.52 -0.45 -11.83
CA ASN A 69 20.73 -0.98 -12.45
C ASN A 69 20.50 -1.38 -13.92
N GLY A 70 19.30 -1.11 -14.47
CA GLY A 70 18.94 -1.47 -15.84
C GLY A 70 18.49 -2.92 -16.02
N LEU A 71 18.21 -3.66 -14.94
CA LEU A 71 17.67 -5.01 -15.00
C LEU A 71 16.17 -4.98 -15.34
N ILE A 72 15.73 -5.82 -16.26
CA ILE A 72 14.36 -5.84 -16.76
C ILE A 72 13.41 -6.45 -15.75
N LEU A 73 12.52 -5.65 -15.17
CA LEU A 73 11.48 -6.08 -14.25
C LEU A 73 10.19 -6.52 -14.96
N ALA A 74 9.89 -5.87 -16.10
CA ALA A 74 8.78 -6.26 -16.96
C ALA A 74 9.13 -5.99 -18.43
N ALA A 75 8.85 -6.95 -19.31
CA ALA A 75 9.06 -6.83 -20.76
C ALA A 75 7.92 -7.49 -21.54
N THR A 76 7.75 -7.04 -22.78
CA THR A 76 6.78 -7.63 -23.70
C THR A 76 7.48 -8.48 -24.74
N ILE A 77 7.10 -9.75 -24.82
CA ILE A 77 7.59 -10.70 -25.80
C ILE A 77 6.50 -11.08 -26.80
N ASN A 78 6.90 -11.48 -28.00
CA ASN A 78 5.98 -12.06 -28.96
C ASN A 78 5.56 -13.46 -28.48
N SER A 79 4.30 -13.76 -28.61
CA SER A 79 3.67 -15.03 -28.25
C SER A 79 2.65 -15.38 -29.31
N LYS A 80 2.06 -16.57 -29.23
CA LYS A 80 0.96 -16.99 -30.09
C LYS A 80 -0.24 -17.39 -29.27
N SER A 81 -1.43 -17.14 -29.82
CA SER A 81 -2.71 -17.62 -29.29
C SER A 81 -3.22 -18.72 -30.21
N LEU A 82 -3.65 -19.82 -29.61
CA LEU A 82 -4.29 -20.91 -30.34
C LEU A 82 -5.78 -20.65 -30.44
N TYR A 83 -6.32 -20.65 -31.66
CA TYR A 83 -7.76 -20.66 -31.90
C TYR A 83 -8.15 -21.84 -32.81
N ALA A 84 -9.41 -22.21 -32.77
CA ALA A 84 -9.97 -23.26 -33.62
C ALA A 84 -11.09 -22.71 -34.50
N GLN A 85 -11.17 -23.22 -35.72
CA GLN A 85 -12.34 -23.15 -36.59
C GLN A 85 -13.25 -24.35 -36.24
N ALA A 86 -13.95 -24.24 -35.09
CA ALA A 86 -14.64 -25.38 -34.47
C ALA A 86 -15.74 -25.99 -35.33
N ASN A 87 -16.31 -25.22 -36.28
CA ASN A 87 -17.30 -25.70 -37.24
C ASN A 87 -16.73 -26.71 -38.28
N LEU A 88 -15.41 -26.74 -38.47
CA LEU A 88 -14.73 -27.58 -39.46
C LEU A 88 -14.02 -28.78 -38.83
N ILE A 89 -14.07 -28.93 -37.51
CA ILE A 89 -13.44 -30.04 -36.79
C ILE A 89 -14.44 -31.18 -36.68
N ASN A 90 -14.05 -32.36 -37.18
CA ASN A 90 -14.89 -33.55 -37.21
C ASN A 90 -14.77 -34.39 -35.93
N ASP A 91 -13.55 -34.69 -35.47
CA ASP A 91 -13.28 -35.62 -34.37
C ASP A 91 -12.98 -34.87 -33.06
N ILE A 92 -14.01 -34.21 -32.50
CA ILE A 92 -13.87 -33.37 -31.30
C ILE A 92 -13.36 -34.15 -30.10
N ASP A 93 -13.81 -35.42 -29.93
CA ASP A 93 -13.46 -36.26 -28.78
C ASP A 93 -11.98 -36.68 -28.78
N ILE A 94 -11.45 -37.04 -29.94
CA ILE A 94 -10.04 -37.42 -30.08
C ILE A 94 -9.16 -36.20 -29.94
N LEU A 95 -9.55 -35.08 -30.56
CA LEU A 95 -8.78 -33.85 -30.54
C LEU A 95 -8.74 -33.21 -29.14
N SER A 96 -9.87 -33.22 -28.42
CA SER A 96 -9.94 -32.66 -27.06
C SER A 96 -9.00 -33.39 -26.08
N LYS A 97 -8.93 -34.74 -26.16
CA LYS A 97 -8.00 -35.55 -25.36
C LYS A 97 -6.53 -35.26 -25.67
N LYS A 98 -6.19 -35.08 -26.96
CA LYS A 98 -4.83 -34.73 -27.37
C LYS A 98 -4.45 -33.33 -26.88
N LEU A 99 -5.34 -32.35 -27.02
CA LEU A 99 -5.13 -30.97 -26.60
C LEU A 99 -5.06 -30.81 -25.09
N GLU A 100 -5.82 -31.61 -24.30
CA GLU A 100 -5.68 -31.64 -22.85
C GLU A 100 -4.25 -31.88 -22.41
N LYS A 101 -3.62 -32.92 -22.98
CA LYS A 101 -2.23 -33.31 -22.67
C LYS A 101 -1.21 -32.24 -23.06
N ILE A 102 -1.47 -31.48 -24.13
CA ILE A 102 -0.56 -30.44 -24.63
C ILE A 102 -0.74 -29.13 -23.86
N LEU A 103 -2.00 -28.72 -23.70
CA LEU A 103 -2.35 -27.38 -23.18
C LEU A 103 -2.50 -27.34 -21.66
N ASN A 104 -2.55 -28.51 -21.01
CA ASN A 104 -2.88 -28.66 -19.58
C ASN A 104 -4.21 -27.93 -19.20
N ILE A 105 -5.23 -28.14 -20.04
CA ILE A 105 -6.59 -27.63 -19.86
C ILE A 105 -7.53 -28.84 -19.86
N ASN A 106 -8.47 -28.87 -18.91
CA ASN A 106 -9.41 -29.96 -18.78
C ASN A 106 -10.14 -30.29 -20.11
N GLU A 107 -10.20 -31.57 -20.48
CA GLU A 107 -10.82 -32.05 -21.71
C GLU A 107 -12.24 -31.50 -21.91
N ALA A 108 -13.06 -31.49 -20.85
CA ALA A 108 -14.45 -31.01 -20.92
C ALA A 108 -14.56 -29.54 -21.35
N ILE A 109 -13.61 -28.69 -20.92
CA ILE A 109 -13.57 -27.26 -21.31
C ILE A 109 -13.23 -27.15 -22.80
N ILE A 110 -12.23 -27.90 -23.26
CA ILE A 110 -11.82 -27.90 -24.69
C ILE A 110 -12.95 -28.42 -25.54
N LYS A 111 -13.56 -29.56 -25.16
CA LYS A 111 -14.70 -30.19 -25.86
C LYS A 111 -15.88 -29.24 -25.97
N ASN A 112 -16.24 -28.53 -24.88
CA ASN A 112 -17.31 -27.53 -24.89
C ASN A 112 -17.02 -26.39 -25.88
N LYS A 113 -15.79 -25.88 -25.91
CA LYS A 113 -15.37 -24.86 -26.87
C LYS A 113 -15.47 -25.34 -28.32
N LEU A 114 -14.98 -26.54 -28.61
CA LEU A 114 -15.01 -27.13 -29.95
C LEU A 114 -16.44 -27.46 -30.39
N SER A 115 -17.31 -27.90 -29.49
CA SER A 115 -18.72 -28.20 -29.77
C SER A 115 -19.56 -26.95 -30.07
N SER A 116 -19.04 -25.74 -29.82
CA SER A 116 -19.74 -24.47 -30.10
C SER A 116 -19.96 -24.21 -31.60
N LYS A 117 -19.28 -24.95 -32.50
CA LYS A 117 -19.32 -24.84 -33.97
C LYS A 117 -19.07 -23.40 -34.50
N LYS A 118 -18.33 -22.60 -33.75
CA LYS A 118 -17.95 -21.24 -34.15
C LYS A 118 -16.80 -21.25 -35.17
N ASN A 119 -16.79 -20.32 -36.11
CA ASN A 119 -15.69 -20.13 -37.07
C ASN A 119 -14.39 -19.69 -36.40
N PHE A 120 -14.48 -19.08 -35.20
CA PHE A 120 -13.34 -18.61 -34.45
C PHE A 120 -13.63 -18.77 -32.95
N ILE A 121 -12.78 -19.53 -32.25
CA ILE A 121 -12.85 -19.67 -30.82
C ILE A 121 -11.44 -19.85 -30.22
N TYR A 122 -11.02 -18.98 -29.30
CA TYR A 122 -9.77 -19.20 -28.61
C TYR A 122 -9.81 -20.44 -27.71
N LEU A 123 -8.88 -21.36 -27.94
CA LEU A 123 -8.64 -22.50 -27.06
C LEU A 123 -7.72 -22.11 -25.91
N LYS A 124 -6.58 -21.49 -26.24
CA LYS A 124 -5.61 -20.96 -25.26
C LYS A 124 -4.88 -19.73 -25.83
N ARG A 125 -4.83 -18.65 -25.08
CA ARG A 125 -3.96 -17.50 -25.38
C ARG A 125 -2.57 -17.70 -24.75
N ASN A 126 -1.55 -17.05 -25.30
CA ASN A 126 -0.18 -17.08 -24.79
C ASN A 126 0.40 -18.51 -24.64
N ILE A 127 0.33 -19.29 -25.70
CA ILE A 127 0.94 -20.64 -25.73
C ILE A 127 2.47 -20.54 -25.72
N SER A 128 3.11 -21.51 -25.09
CA SER A 128 4.57 -21.63 -25.10
C SER A 128 5.09 -22.14 -26.45
N PRO A 129 6.37 -21.90 -26.80
CA PRO A 129 6.96 -22.45 -28.01
C PRO A 129 6.85 -23.99 -28.12
N LEU A 130 6.97 -24.68 -26.97
CA LEU A 130 6.81 -26.14 -26.92
C LEU A 130 5.37 -26.58 -27.21
N GLU A 131 4.38 -25.87 -26.64
CA GLU A 131 2.95 -26.15 -26.96
C GLU A 131 2.66 -25.87 -28.42
N HIS A 132 3.18 -24.76 -28.96
CA HIS A 132 3.03 -24.40 -30.37
C HIS A 132 3.54 -25.53 -31.28
N GLN A 133 4.75 -26.04 -31.05
CA GLN A 133 5.33 -27.11 -31.83
C GLN A 133 4.49 -28.39 -31.72
N LYS A 134 4.10 -28.81 -30.52
CA LYS A 134 3.27 -29.99 -30.31
C LYS A 134 1.90 -29.90 -30.99
N ILE A 135 1.33 -28.70 -31.11
CA ILE A 135 0.03 -28.51 -31.80
C ILE A 135 0.24 -28.60 -33.31
N ILE A 136 1.33 -28.08 -33.86
CA ILE A 136 1.68 -28.27 -35.29
C ILE A 136 1.85 -29.75 -35.60
N ASP A 137 2.52 -30.50 -34.74
CA ASP A 137 2.77 -31.94 -34.91
C ASP A 137 1.47 -32.78 -34.88
N LEU A 138 0.33 -32.23 -34.39
CA LEU A 138 -0.97 -32.90 -34.50
C LEU A 138 -1.50 -32.97 -35.93
N GLY A 139 -1.04 -32.09 -36.81
CA GLY A 139 -1.46 -32.00 -38.20
C GLY A 139 -2.91 -31.53 -38.41
N GLU A 140 -3.58 -30.97 -37.39
CA GLU A 140 -4.97 -30.48 -37.50
C GLU A 140 -5.01 -29.10 -38.14
N ILE A 141 -5.45 -29.01 -39.38
CA ILE A 141 -5.41 -27.81 -40.21
C ILE A 141 -6.38 -26.70 -39.74
N HIS A 142 -7.39 -27.07 -38.95
CA HIS A 142 -8.40 -26.14 -38.40
C HIS A 142 -8.01 -25.55 -37.06
N LEU A 143 -6.84 -25.95 -36.53
CA LEU A 143 -6.15 -25.25 -35.44
C LEU A 143 -5.25 -24.20 -36.05
N LYS A 144 -5.47 -22.93 -35.67
CA LYS A 144 -4.75 -21.78 -36.20
C LYS A 144 -4.10 -21.00 -35.10
N PHE A 145 -3.11 -20.23 -35.47
CA PHE A 145 -2.34 -19.37 -34.56
C PHE A 145 -2.51 -17.91 -34.95
N GLU A 146 -2.68 -17.09 -33.95
CA GLU A 146 -2.66 -15.62 -34.07
C GLU A 146 -1.50 -15.08 -33.28
N ASP A 147 -0.78 -14.12 -33.86
CA ASP A 147 0.30 -13.45 -33.16
C ASP A 147 -0.27 -12.61 -32.00
N HIS A 148 0.35 -12.74 -30.87
CA HIS A 148 -0.06 -12.07 -29.64
C HIS A 148 1.16 -11.55 -28.88
N LYS A 149 0.96 -10.52 -28.08
CA LYS A 149 2.01 -9.97 -27.20
C LYS A 149 1.75 -10.45 -25.77
N LYS A 150 2.80 -10.97 -25.12
CA LYS A 150 2.74 -11.42 -23.73
C LYS A 150 3.66 -10.59 -22.86
N ARG A 151 3.10 -10.00 -21.80
CA ARG A 151 3.89 -9.37 -20.75
C ARG A 151 4.52 -10.44 -19.87
N ILE A 152 5.80 -10.31 -19.56
CA ILE A 152 6.55 -11.20 -18.67
C ILE A 152 7.22 -10.42 -17.57
N TYR A 153 7.32 -11.04 -16.40
CA TYR A 153 7.92 -10.51 -15.19
C TYR A 153 9.01 -11.47 -14.72
N PRO A 154 10.27 -11.28 -15.15
CA PRO A 154 11.36 -12.23 -14.91
C PRO A 154 11.62 -12.51 -13.42
N TYR A 155 11.43 -11.50 -12.58
CA TYR A 155 11.67 -11.60 -11.13
C TYR A 155 10.45 -12.07 -10.32
N LYS A 156 9.35 -12.42 -11.00
CA LYS A 156 8.15 -13.02 -10.39
C LYS A 156 7.66 -12.21 -9.17
N ASN A 157 7.62 -12.85 -8.00
CA ASN A 157 7.13 -12.26 -6.75
C ASN A 157 7.99 -11.10 -6.21
N ASN A 158 9.28 -10.99 -6.59
CA ASN A 158 10.23 -10.09 -5.91
C ASN A 158 9.82 -8.61 -5.95
N ALA A 159 9.19 -8.16 -7.03
CA ALA A 159 8.76 -6.76 -7.18
C ALA A 159 7.26 -6.64 -7.53
N SER A 160 6.47 -7.68 -7.29
CA SER A 160 5.09 -7.77 -7.77
C SER A 160 4.19 -6.61 -7.33
N HIS A 161 4.26 -6.19 -6.08
CA HIS A 161 3.45 -5.08 -5.57
C HIS A 161 3.86 -3.71 -6.10
N ILE A 162 5.12 -3.56 -6.55
CA ILE A 162 5.64 -2.30 -7.09
C ILE A 162 5.33 -2.25 -8.58
N VAL A 163 5.79 -3.25 -9.32
CA VAL A 163 5.61 -3.34 -10.77
C VAL A 163 4.13 -3.50 -11.13
N GLY A 164 3.41 -4.35 -10.40
CA GLY A 164 2.04 -4.70 -10.72
C GLY A 164 1.95 -5.74 -11.83
N PHE A 165 0.83 -5.75 -12.53
CA PHE A 165 0.59 -6.65 -13.66
C PHE A 165 -0.40 -6.04 -14.66
N VAL A 166 -0.44 -6.64 -15.85
CA VAL A 166 -1.41 -6.30 -16.91
C VAL A 166 -2.43 -7.42 -17.10
N ASP A 167 -3.59 -7.07 -17.64
CA ASP A 167 -4.56 -8.04 -18.12
C ASP A 167 -4.08 -8.71 -19.44
N ILE A 168 -4.95 -9.54 -20.03
CA ILE A 168 -4.60 -10.27 -21.26
C ILE A 168 -4.50 -9.34 -22.48
N ASP A 169 -5.13 -8.18 -22.42
CA ASP A 169 -5.17 -7.19 -23.49
C ASP A 169 -4.12 -6.07 -23.25
N GLN A 170 -3.17 -6.30 -22.34
CA GLN A 170 -2.04 -5.44 -21.98
C GLN A 170 -2.41 -4.15 -21.24
N ASN A 171 -3.59 -4.05 -20.63
CA ASN A 171 -3.96 -2.91 -19.79
C ASN A 171 -3.42 -3.08 -18.37
N GLY A 172 -2.79 -2.06 -17.83
CA GLY A 172 -2.24 -2.06 -16.47
C GLY A 172 -3.33 -2.20 -15.39
N GLN A 173 -3.18 -3.16 -14.49
CA GLN A 173 -4.17 -3.45 -13.44
C GLN A 173 -3.78 -2.88 -12.09
N THR A 174 -2.49 -2.93 -11.73
CA THR A 174 -1.96 -2.43 -10.46
C THR A 174 -0.55 -1.88 -10.63
N GLY A 175 -0.05 -1.18 -9.60
CA GLY A 175 1.33 -0.71 -9.50
C GLY A 175 1.77 0.22 -10.63
N ILE A 176 3.04 0.15 -10.97
CA ILE A 176 3.67 0.94 -12.05
C ILE A 176 3.03 0.66 -13.41
N GLU A 177 2.66 -0.60 -13.69
CA GLU A 177 1.96 -0.98 -14.91
C GLU A 177 0.67 -0.18 -15.11
N ARG A 178 -0.09 0.06 -14.03
CA ARG A 178 -1.31 0.85 -14.06
C ARG A 178 -1.06 2.35 -14.03
N PHE A 179 -0.11 2.79 -13.22
CA PHE A 179 0.16 4.22 -13.05
C PHE A 179 0.70 4.84 -14.35
N TYR A 180 1.63 4.14 -15.01
CA TYR A 180 2.24 4.56 -16.29
C TYR A 180 1.62 3.87 -17.51
N ASP A 181 0.39 3.38 -17.43
CA ASP A 181 -0.24 2.58 -18.47
C ASP A 181 -0.16 3.24 -19.85
N LYS A 182 -0.56 4.51 -19.96
CA LYS A 182 -0.53 5.28 -21.23
C LYS A 182 0.88 5.44 -21.78
N SER A 183 1.86 5.73 -20.94
CA SER A 183 3.26 5.88 -21.35
C SER A 183 3.85 4.56 -21.82
N LEU A 184 3.59 3.49 -21.09
CA LEU A 184 4.04 2.14 -21.45
C LEU A 184 3.39 1.67 -22.76
N LEU A 185 2.11 1.94 -23.00
CA LEU A 185 1.42 1.62 -24.25
C LEU A 185 2.00 2.40 -25.44
N SER A 186 2.57 3.60 -25.23
CA SER A 186 3.30 4.36 -26.25
C SER A 186 4.77 3.95 -26.37
N SER A 187 5.16 2.79 -25.87
CA SER A 187 6.53 2.23 -25.90
C SER A 187 7.57 3.04 -25.13
N SER A 188 7.16 3.89 -24.19
CA SER A 188 8.08 4.60 -23.31
C SER A 188 8.50 3.70 -22.15
N ASP A 189 9.80 3.55 -21.95
CA ASP A 189 10.35 2.76 -20.85
C ASP A 189 10.26 3.51 -19.50
N VAL A 190 10.22 2.76 -18.40
CA VAL A 190 10.18 3.30 -17.03
C VAL A 190 11.36 2.73 -16.24
N HIS A 191 12.14 3.60 -15.60
CA HIS A 191 13.26 3.24 -14.75
C HIS A 191 12.90 3.49 -13.29
N LEU A 192 12.92 2.41 -12.48
CA LEU A 192 12.59 2.48 -11.07
C LEU A 192 13.83 2.70 -10.21
N SER A 193 13.61 3.30 -9.04
CA SER A 193 14.62 3.47 -8.00
C SER A 193 14.95 2.17 -7.23
N ILE A 194 14.16 1.13 -7.42
CA ILE A 194 14.33 -0.18 -6.77
C ILE A 194 15.61 -0.85 -7.23
N ASP A 195 16.40 -1.37 -6.28
CA ASP A 195 17.44 -2.35 -6.54
C ASP A 195 16.86 -3.75 -6.36
N ILE A 196 16.77 -4.50 -7.45
CA ILE A 196 16.09 -5.81 -7.43
C ILE A 196 16.88 -6.87 -6.63
N ASN A 197 18.19 -6.75 -6.55
CA ASN A 197 19.00 -7.67 -5.76
C ASN A 197 18.80 -7.42 -4.26
N LEU A 198 18.85 -6.16 -3.85
CA LEU A 198 18.52 -5.74 -2.48
C LEU A 198 17.08 -6.13 -2.12
N GLN A 199 16.13 -5.88 -3.03
CA GLN A 199 14.72 -6.26 -2.88
C GLN A 199 14.56 -7.76 -2.63
N GLN A 200 15.27 -8.60 -3.39
CA GLN A 200 15.23 -10.06 -3.24
C GLN A 200 15.79 -10.52 -1.89
N SER A 201 16.91 -9.96 -1.48
CA SER A 201 17.56 -10.28 -0.21
C SER A 201 16.66 -9.88 0.97
N ILE A 202 16.12 -8.67 0.97
CA ILE A 202 15.20 -8.17 2.00
C ILE A 202 13.92 -9.03 2.03
N ARG A 203 13.35 -9.36 0.87
CA ARG A 203 12.17 -10.23 0.77
C ARG A 203 12.43 -11.58 1.42
N SER A 204 13.57 -12.19 1.15
CA SER A 204 13.95 -13.48 1.74
C SER A 204 14.05 -13.41 3.26
N ASN A 205 14.65 -12.35 3.80
CA ASN A 205 14.75 -12.09 5.24
C ASN A 205 13.38 -11.85 5.90
N VAL A 206 12.47 -11.14 5.22
CA VAL A 206 11.08 -10.95 5.70
C VAL A 206 10.33 -12.27 5.74
N ILE A 207 10.41 -13.09 4.69
CA ILE A 207 9.74 -14.39 4.62
C ILE A 207 10.29 -15.36 5.69
N GLU A 208 11.61 -15.41 5.86
CA GLU A 208 12.24 -16.18 6.92
C GLU A 208 11.70 -15.79 8.30
N THR A 209 11.63 -14.49 8.57
CA THR A 209 11.11 -13.94 9.83
C THR A 209 9.63 -14.30 10.03
N VAL A 210 8.79 -14.12 9.00
CA VAL A 210 7.36 -14.48 9.05
C VAL A 210 7.16 -15.96 9.34
N LYS A 211 7.94 -16.83 8.68
CA LYS A 211 7.89 -18.28 8.91
C LYS A 211 8.38 -18.66 10.31
N HIS A 212 9.50 -18.07 10.74
CA HIS A 212 10.08 -18.35 12.06
C HIS A 212 9.10 -18.06 13.21
N TYR A 213 8.42 -16.94 13.13
CA TYR A 213 7.43 -16.55 14.14
C TYR A 213 5.99 -17.01 13.81
N ASN A 214 5.80 -17.83 12.78
CA ASN A 214 4.46 -18.23 12.30
C ASN A 214 3.49 -17.03 12.28
N ALA A 215 3.97 -15.93 11.71
CA ALA A 215 3.27 -14.65 11.61
C ALA A 215 2.31 -14.63 10.42
N GLN A 216 1.37 -13.69 10.41
CA GLN A 216 0.38 -13.57 9.35
C GLN A 216 0.97 -12.90 8.11
N SER A 217 1.76 -11.85 8.30
CA SER A 217 2.36 -11.07 7.22
C SER A 217 3.62 -10.35 7.70
N GLY A 218 4.36 -9.81 6.76
CA GLY A 218 5.54 -9.00 7.05
C GLY A 218 5.79 -7.98 5.94
N LEU A 219 6.41 -6.87 6.30
CA LEU A 219 6.80 -5.84 5.35
C LEU A 219 8.15 -5.24 5.72
N ALA A 220 8.84 -4.69 4.72
CA ALA A 220 10.05 -3.92 4.88
C ALA A 220 10.12 -2.80 3.83
N LEU A 221 10.69 -1.66 4.20
CA LEU A 221 10.90 -0.51 3.33
C LEU A 221 12.27 0.08 3.58
N VAL A 222 13.01 0.37 2.51
CA VAL A 222 14.29 1.09 2.55
C VAL A 222 14.17 2.33 1.66
N LEU A 223 14.47 3.50 2.24
CA LEU A 223 14.39 4.79 1.58
C LEU A 223 15.72 5.53 1.70
N ASP A 224 16.21 6.12 0.61
CA ASP A 224 17.32 7.07 0.61
C ASP A 224 16.77 8.47 0.95
N ILE A 225 17.23 9.06 2.06
CA ILE A 225 16.76 10.34 2.58
C ILE A 225 17.12 11.49 1.62
N SER A 226 18.28 11.41 0.98
CA SER A 226 18.81 12.49 0.14
C SER A 226 18.03 12.68 -1.16
N THR A 227 17.49 11.59 -1.70
CA THR A 227 16.78 11.61 -3.00
C THR A 227 15.27 11.35 -2.87
N GLY A 228 14.83 10.78 -1.76
CA GLY A 228 13.47 10.24 -1.60
C GLY A 228 13.25 8.91 -2.32
N GLU A 229 14.27 8.35 -2.96
CA GLU A 229 14.18 7.10 -3.69
C GLU A 229 13.93 5.90 -2.76
N ILE A 230 12.93 5.11 -3.10
CA ILE A 230 12.68 3.83 -2.43
C ILE A 230 13.57 2.78 -3.08
N LEU A 231 14.54 2.27 -2.32
CA LEU A 231 15.49 1.26 -2.80
C LEU A 231 14.91 -0.15 -2.73
N SER A 232 14.02 -0.39 -1.77
CA SER A 232 13.32 -1.66 -1.59
C SER A 232 11.98 -1.43 -0.90
N SER A 233 10.93 -2.13 -1.35
CA SER A 233 9.60 -2.14 -0.74
C SER A 233 9.00 -3.54 -0.82
N VAL A 234 9.03 -4.24 0.30
CA VAL A 234 8.56 -5.62 0.44
C VAL A 234 7.23 -5.63 1.18
N SER A 235 6.26 -6.35 0.64
CA SER A 235 5.00 -6.70 1.30
C SER A 235 4.76 -8.20 1.11
N TYR A 236 4.62 -8.96 2.20
CA TYR A 236 4.37 -10.39 2.18
C TYR A 236 3.15 -10.73 3.04
N PRO A 237 2.22 -11.62 2.58
CA PRO A 237 2.31 -12.45 1.38
C PRO A 237 2.22 -11.64 0.07
N ASP A 238 2.83 -12.19 -0.97
CA ASP A 238 2.91 -11.60 -2.31
C ASP A 238 2.39 -12.58 -3.39
N PHE A 239 2.49 -12.20 -4.65
CA PHE A 239 1.98 -12.96 -5.78
C PHE A 239 2.98 -12.99 -6.95
N ASP A 240 2.86 -13.98 -7.83
CA ASP A 240 3.58 -13.99 -9.10
C ASP A 240 2.69 -13.38 -10.19
N PRO A 241 3.05 -12.22 -10.77
CA PRO A 241 2.24 -11.54 -11.77
C PRO A 241 2.11 -12.28 -13.10
N ASN A 242 2.91 -13.34 -13.32
CA ASN A 242 2.80 -14.19 -14.49
C ASN A 242 1.60 -15.15 -14.43
N TYR A 243 0.97 -15.35 -13.25
CA TYR A 243 -0.18 -16.25 -13.07
C TYR A 243 -1.48 -15.49 -12.87
N LYS A 244 -2.60 -16.05 -13.39
CA LYS A 244 -3.91 -15.40 -13.35
C LYS A 244 -4.70 -15.61 -12.06
N ASN A 245 -4.42 -16.69 -11.30
CA ASN A 245 -5.14 -16.98 -10.06
C ASN A 245 -4.52 -16.23 -8.90
N LEU A 246 -4.92 -14.96 -8.75
CA LEU A 246 -4.43 -14.08 -7.71
C LEU A 246 -5.40 -14.09 -6.52
N ASN A 247 -4.87 -14.34 -5.31
CA ASN A 247 -5.62 -14.18 -4.08
C ASN A 247 -5.64 -12.69 -3.70
N ASN A 248 -6.81 -12.12 -3.46
CA ASN A 248 -6.97 -10.69 -3.13
C ASN A 248 -6.10 -10.26 -1.94
N ASN A 249 -5.94 -11.10 -0.93
CA ASN A 249 -5.09 -10.78 0.23
C ASN A 249 -3.60 -10.66 -0.11
N ASN A 250 -3.16 -11.33 -1.17
CA ASN A 250 -1.78 -11.28 -1.65
C ASN A 250 -1.52 -10.06 -2.55
N LEU A 251 -2.57 -9.42 -3.05
CA LEU A 251 -2.48 -8.21 -3.88
C LEU A 251 -2.25 -6.93 -3.07
N ILE A 252 -2.48 -6.97 -1.76
CA ILE A 252 -2.38 -5.79 -0.90
C ILE A 252 -0.92 -5.40 -0.69
N ASN A 253 -0.52 -4.23 -1.18
CA ASN A 253 0.74 -3.60 -0.84
C ASN A 253 0.64 -2.94 0.55
N ARG A 254 1.04 -3.67 1.58
CA ARG A 254 0.91 -3.22 2.97
C ARG A 254 1.70 -1.97 3.31
N VAL A 255 2.70 -1.63 2.51
CA VAL A 255 3.53 -0.44 2.73
C VAL A 255 2.75 0.85 2.47
N ILE A 256 1.87 0.84 1.44
CA ILE A 256 1.15 2.03 0.97
C ILE A 256 -0.37 1.94 1.10
N GLN A 257 -0.93 0.74 1.30
CA GLN A 257 -2.38 0.53 1.34
C GLN A 257 -2.92 0.23 2.74
N SER A 258 -2.11 -0.38 3.62
CA SER A 258 -2.61 -0.76 4.94
C SER A 258 -2.34 0.33 5.97
N ASN A 259 -3.37 0.70 6.71
CA ASN A 259 -3.30 1.66 7.80
C ASN A 259 -3.12 0.93 9.13
N TYR A 260 -2.12 1.35 9.91
CA TYR A 260 -1.78 0.80 11.22
C TYR A 260 -1.64 1.90 12.26
N GLU A 261 -1.98 1.59 13.50
CA GLU A 261 -1.51 2.34 14.64
C GLU A 261 -0.03 2.05 14.85
N MET A 262 0.83 3.07 14.82
CA MET A 262 2.28 2.90 14.81
C MET A 262 2.88 2.64 16.19
N GLY A 263 2.08 2.81 17.26
CA GLY A 263 2.51 2.59 18.63
C GLY A 263 3.76 3.38 18.99
N SER A 264 4.66 2.76 19.73
CA SER A 264 5.84 3.44 20.30
C SER A 264 6.84 4.01 19.29
N THR A 265 6.75 3.69 17.99
CA THR A 265 7.54 4.38 16.96
C THR A 265 7.12 5.84 16.77
N PHE A 266 5.97 6.23 17.30
CA PHE A 266 5.46 7.60 17.25
C PHE A 266 6.04 8.51 18.35
N LYS A 267 6.56 7.95 19.44
CA LYS A 267 7.05 8.72 20.61
C LYS A 267 8.18 9.70 20.30
N PRO A 268 9.19 9.36 19.47
CA PRO A 268 10.18 10.35 19.05
C PRO A 268 9.59 11.53 18.28
N LEU A 269 8.52 11.31 17.47
CA LEU A 269 7.82 12.38 16.77
C LEU A 269 7.10 13.32 17.75
N THR A 270 6.51 12.78 18.81
CA THR A 270 5.88 13.57 19.86
C THR A 270 6.89 14.42 20.64
N ALA A 271 8.06 13.85 20.94
CA ALA A 271 9.15 14.62 21.55
C ALA A 271 9.65 15.74 20.61
N ALA A 272 9.85 15.42 19.32
CA ALA A 272 10.23 16.40 18.31
C ALA A 272 9.20 17.53 18.17
N ASN A 273 7.89 17.19 18.18
CA ASN A 273 6.82 18.17 18.17
C ASN A 273 6.93 19.15 19.35
N GLY A 274 7.05 18.64 20.56
CA GLY A 274 7.17 19.49 21.75
C GLY A 274 8.41 20.37 21.72
N PHE A 275 9.52 19.88 21.16
CA PHE A 275 10.75 20.63 20.98
C PHE A 275 10.62 21.71 19.90
N ASP A 276 10.05 21.38 18.74
CA ASP A 276 9.84 22.32 17.62
C ASP A 276 9.01 23.55 18.03
N TYR A 277 7.98 23.34 18.84
CA TYR A 277 7.12 24.40 19.38
C TYR A 277 7.66 25.02 20.67
N SER A 278 8.86 24.63 21.10
CA SER A 278 9.50 25.15 22.34
C SER A 278 8.64 24.96 23.60
N VAL A 279 7.79 23.93 23.62
CA VAL A 279 6.91 23.59 24.75
C VAL A 279 7.64 22.69 25.76
N ILE A 280 8.63 21.93 25.27
CA ILE A 280 9.53 21.12 26.09
C ILE A 280 10.99 21.43 25.75
N ASN A 281 11.88 21.09 26.68
CA ASN A 281 13.33 21.08 26.50
C ASN A 281 13.93 19.78 27.06
N SER A 282 15.23 19.56 26.87
CA SER A 282 15.94 18.36 27.31
C SER A 282 15.87 18.11 28.82
N ASP A 283 15.86 19.17 29.61
CA ASP A 283 16.02 19.12 31.07
C ASP A 283 14.68 19.00 31.81
N MET A 284 13.56 19.04 31.07
CA MET A 284 12.23 18.96 31.63
C MET A 284 11.94 17.56 32.19
N ILE A 285 11.53 17.50 33.46
CA ILE A 285 11.24 16.27 34.19
C ILE A 285 9.73 16.01 34.27
N PHE A 286 9.33 14.79 34.05
CA PHE A 286 7.96 14.28 34.11
C PHE A 286 7.83 13.19 35.18
N ASP A 287 6.77 13.26 35.98
CA ASP A 287 6.45 12.23 36.99
C ASP A 287 5.55 11.14 36.40
N ILE A 288 6.16 10.03 35.96
CA ILE A 288 5.44 8.92 35.31
C ILE A 288 4.63 8.06 36.28
N LYS A 289 4.68 8.33 37.58
CA LYS A 289 3.76 7.70 38.55
C LYS A 289 2.34 8.26 38.42
N LYS A 290 2.22 9.50 37.92
CA LYS A 290 0.95 10.17 37.69
C LYS A 290 0.37 9.76 36.34
N SER A 291 -0.49 8.74 36.36
CA SER A 291 -1.23 8.32 35.17
C SER A 291 -2.08 9.46 34.60
N VAL A 292 -2.17 9.51 33.27
CA VAL A 292 -2.99 10.48 32.55
C VAL A 292 -4.11 9.76 31.82
N LYS A 293 -5.37 10.11 32.14
CA LYS A 293 -6.55 9.60 31.43
C LYS A 293 -6.57 8.06 31.24
N GLY A 294 -6.15 7.32 32.26
CA GLY A 294 -6.12 5.86 32.23
C GLY A 294 -4.99 5.23 31.41
N VAL A 295 -4.04 6.04 30.91
CA VAL A 295 -2.84 5.56 30.23
C VAL A 295 -1.96 4.82 31.23
N ARG A 296 -1.44 3.66 30.82
CA ARG A 296 -0.56 2.82 31.65
C ARG A 296 0.69 2.46 30.87
N ASP A 297 1.79 2.34 31.59
CA ASP A 297 3.02 1.75 31.06
C ASP A 297 2.95 0.23 31.11
N HIS A 298 3.67 -0.43 30.21
CA HIS A 298 3.74 -1.89 30.17
C HIS A 298 4.57 -2.46 31.31
N ASP A 299 5.63 -1.75 31.69
CA ASP A 299 6.52 -2.12 32.77
C ASP A 299 6.41 -1.11 33.94
N LYS A 300 6.63 -1.57 35.16
CA LYS A 300 6.75 -0.69 36.30
C LYS A 300 8.02 0.15 36.17
N TYR A 301 7.94 1.42 36.57
CA TYR A 301 9.13 2.26 36.71
C TYR A 301 10.09 1.62 37.76
N LYS A 302 11.41 1.73 37.50
CA LYS A 302 12.43 1.03 38.27
C LYS A 302 13.00 1.84 39.44
N ASP A 303 12.63 3.11 39.55
CA ASP A 303 13.18 4.08 40.51
C ASP A 303 12.12 5.08 41.01
N ASN A 304 12.56 6.35 41.23
CA ASN A 304 11.67 7.42 41.70
C ASN A 304 10.56 7.84 40.73
N GLY A 305 10.58 7.33 39.47
CA GLY A 305 9.57 7.66 38.45
C GLY A 305 9.64 9.06 37.91
N LEU A 306 10.75 9.75 38.08
CA LEU A 306 11.02 11.08 37.51
C LEU A 306 11.90 10.92 36.27
N TYR A 307 11.33 11.17 35.08
CA TYR A 307 11.98 10.95 33.80
C TYR A 307 12.09 12.24 33.00
N ASP A 308 13.26 12.50 32.43
CA ASP A 308 13.43 13.50 31.37
C ASP A 308 12.84 12.98 30.04
N VAL A 309 12.84 13.83 29.02
CA VAL A 309 12.25 13.49 27.71
C VAL A 309 13.01 12.36 27.03
N GLU A 310 14.34 12.35 27.13
CA GLU A 310 15.17 11.28 26.55
C GLU A 310 14.80 9.93 27.19
N ARG A 311 14.75 9.87 28.51
CA ARG A 311 14.42 8.65 29.23
C ARG A 311 13.01 8.16 28.95
N ILE A 312 12.03 9.06 28.79
CA ILE A 312 10.66 8.72 28.35
C ILE A 312 10.69 7.98 27.02
N VAL A 313 11.47 8.44 26.05
CA VAL A 313 11.58 7.83 24.72
C VAL A 313 12.38 6.52 24.77
N VAL A 314 13.49 6.49 25.50
CA VAL A 314 14.37 5.32 25.68
C VAL A 314 13.64 4.17 26.37
N GLU A 315 13.04 4.42 27.55
CA GLU A 315 12.26 3.43 28.32
C GLU A 315 10.85 3.21 27.72
N SER A 316 10.50 3.99 26.69
CA SER A 316 9.22 3.89 25.98
C SER A 316 7.98 4.08 26.85
N SER A 317 8.00 5.03 27.81
CA SER A 317 6.88 5.33 28.68
C SER A 317 5.70 5.92 27.92
N ASN A 318 4.52 5.27 28.00
CA ASN A 318 3.26 5.81 27.50
C ASN A 318 2.79 6.99 28.34
N ILE A 319 2.94 6.89 29.68
CA ILE A 319 2.50 7.92 30.62
C ILE A 319 3.31 9.20 30.39
N GLY A 320 4.63 9.10 30.31
CA GLY A 320 5.49 10.25 30.06
C GLY A 320 5.18 10.92 28.71
N THR A 321 5.00 10.11 27.67
CA THR A 321 4.67 10.63 26.33
C THR A 321 3.28 11.28 26.29
N ALA A 322 2.29 10.71 27.01
CA ALA A 322 0.96 11.31 27.12
C ALA A 322 1.01 12.67 27.87
N GLN A 323 1.86 12.81 28.89
CA GLN A 323 2.09 14.08 29.59
C GLN A 323 2.73 15.11 28.64
N ILE A 324 3.72 14.70 27.82
CA ILE A 324 4.31 15.55 26.78
C ILE A 324 3.23 16.00 25.78
N ALA A 325 2.43 15.07 25.27
CA ALA A 325 1.36 15.37 24.30
C ALA A 325 0.32 16.35 24.86
N LEU A 326 -0.06 16.22 26.13
CA LEU A 326 -0.95 17.19 26.79
C LEU A 326 -0.33 18.58 26.92
N LYS A 327 0.96 18.63 27.21
CA LYS A 327 1.68 19.90 27.33
C LYS A 327 1.79 20.60 25.97
N ILE A 328 1.99 19.85 24.88
CA ILE A 328 1.96 20.34 23.49
C ILE A 328 0.58 20.90 23.16
N GLY A 329 -0.46 20.21 23.57
CA GLY A 329 -1.83 20.56 23.27
C GLY A 329 -2.28 20.15 21.85
N LYS A 330 -3.58 20.19 21.67
CA LYS A 330 -4.26 19.68 20.47
C LYS A 330 -3.85 20.43 19.19
N GLU A 331 -3.79 21.76 19.23
CA GLU A 331 -3.60 22.54 17.99
C GLU A 331 -2.16 22.41 17.46
N SER A 332 -1.14 22.50 18.34
CA SER A 332 0.26 22.30 17.94
C SER A 332 0.50 20.86 17.47
N GLN A 333 -0.17 19.88 18.10
CA GLN A 333 -0.08 18.48 17.67
C GLN A 333 -0.64 18.30 16.26
N LYS A 334 -1.81 18.88 15.96
CA LYS A 334 -2.42 18.83 14.63
C LYS A 334 -1.57 19.52 13.57
N ASP A 335 -1.07 20.73 13.88
CA ASP A 335 -0.25 21.49 12.94
C ASP A 335 1.03 20.73 12.59
N PHE A 336 1.73 20.19 13.58
CA PHE A 336 2.92 19.36 13.36
C PHE A 336 2.63 18.15 12.47
N LEU A 337 1.55 17.41 12.74
CA LEU A 337 1.16 16.25 11.96
C LEU A 337 0.74 16.63 10.54
N ASN A 338 0.09 17.78 10.37
CA ASN A 338 -0.28 18.30 9.07
C ASN A 338 0.96 18.68 8.24
N LYS A 339 1.95 19.34 8.82
CA LYS A 339 3.23 19.65 8.17
C LYS A 339 3.93 18.39 7.69
N LEU A 340 3.89 17.31 8.46
CA LEU A 340 4.44 16.01 8.09
C LEU A 340 3.56 15.20 7.11
N GLY A 341 2.39 15.72 6.73
CA GLY A 341 1.50 15.12 5.72
C GLY A 341 0.64 13.97 6.23
N PHE A 342 0.45 13.83 7.54
CA PHE A 342 -0.31 12.72 8.13
C PHE A 342 -1.83 12.77 7.91
N PHE A 343 -2.36 13.79 7.28
CA PHE A 343 -3.80 13.90 6.97
C PHE A 343 -4.10 13.73 5.49
N ASN A 344 -3.08 13.63 4.65
CA ASN A 344 -3.22 13.57 3.21
C ASN A 344 -2.67 12.24 2.66
N LYS A 345 -3.17 11.84 1.49
CA LYS A 345 -2.56 10.76 0.72
C LYS A 345 -1.15 11.18 0.31
N ILE A 346 -0.17 10.28 0.39
CA ILE A 346 1.16 10.51 -0.18
C ILE A 346 1.07 10.38 -1.69
N GLU A 347 1.58 11.37 -2.40
CA GLU A 347 1.76 11.32 -3.85
C GLU A 347 2.95 10.43 -4.18
N ILE A 348 2.67 9.24 -4.67
CA ILE A 348 3.64 8.25 -5.12
C ILE A 348 3.12 7.58 -6.40
N GLU A 349 3.99 6.97 -7.17
CA GLU A 349 3.64 6.35 -8.46
C GLU A 349 2.85 5.04 -8.26
N SER A 350 1.74 5.15 -7.54
CA SER A 350 0.76 4.08 -7.32
C SER A 350 -0.62 4.67 -7.06
N LEU A 351 -1.59 4.24 -7.83
CA LEU A 351 -2.99 4.65 -7.63
C LEU A 351 -3.61 4.02 -6.38
N GLU A 352 -3.03 2.92 -5.92
CA GLU A 352 -3.48 2.13 -4.78
C GLU A 352 -3.08 2.73 -3.43
N ALA A 353 -2.21 3.75 -3.37
CA ALA A 353 -1.82 4.37 -2.11
C ALA A 353 -3.04 4.91 -1.35
N GLU A 354 -3.09 4.63 -0.05
CA GLU A 354 -4.24 4.98 0.80
C GLU A 354 -4.02 6.25 1.63
N LYS A 355 -5.12 6.90 1.96
CA LYS A 355 -5.14 8.02 2.89
C LYS A 355 -5.11 7.49 4.33
N PRO A 356 -4.45 8.21 5.27
CA PRO A 356 -4.52 7.90 6.69
C PRO A 356 -5.96 7.90 7.23
N LEU A 357 -6.22 7.01 8.19
CA LEU A 357 -7.47 6.97 8.93
C LEU A 357 -7.35 7.89 10.15
N ALA A 358 -7.40 9.19 9.88
CA ALA A 358 -7.34 10.25 10.87
C ALA A 358 -8.57 11.15 10.74
N ASN A 359 -9.25 11.42 11.82
CA ASN A 359 -10.32 12.41 11.84
C ASN A 359 -9.90 13.64 12.67
N PRO A 360 -9.33 14.68 12.03
CA PRO A 360 -8.90 15.89 12.76
C PRO A 360 -10.07 16.66 13.38
N ASN A 361 -11.32 16.41 12.98
CA ASN A 361 -12.50 17.09 13.53
C ASN A 361 -12.94 16.49 14.87
N ASN A 362 -12.70 15.18 15.08
CA ASN A 362 -13.03 14.49 16.32
C ASN A 362 -11.78 14.28 17.18
N TRP A 363 -11.16 15.36 17.64
CA TRP A 363 -9.89 15.35 18.37
C TRP A 363 -10.04 16.06 19.71
N GLY A 364 -10.29 15.28 20.74
CA GLY A 364 -10.40 15.73 22.11
C GLY A 364 -9.12 15.47 22.92
N LEU A 365 -9.25 15.59 24.23
CA LEU A 365 -8.15 15.36 25.16
C LEU A 365 -7.70 13.88 25.16
N HIS A 366 -8.63 12.96 24.95
CA HIS A 366 -8.35 11.54 24.87
C HIS A 366 -7.50 11.19 23.63
N GLU A 367 -7.87 11.73 22.49
CA GLU A 367 -7.13 11.56 21.22
C GLU A 367 -5.74 12.20 21.34
N THR A 368 -5.65 13.43 21.87
CA THR A 368 -4.37 14.13 22.08
C THR A 368 -3.39 13.27 22.88
N THR A 369 -3.84 12.65 23.97
CA THR A 369 -2.97 11.79 24.79
C THR A 369 -2.55 10.51 24.07
N ARG A 370 -3.48 9.84 23.40
CA ARG A 370 -3.23 8.54 22.75
C ARG A 370 -2.41 8.64 21.46
N ILE A 371 -2.66 9.65 20.66
CA ILE A 371 -1.88 9.93 19.46
C ILE A 371 -0.42 10.20 19.82
N GLY A 372 -0.16 10.83 20.98
CA GLY A 372 1.20 11.04 21.46
C GLY A 372 2.05 9.76 21.48
N PHE A 373 1.49 8.61 21.79
CA PHE A 373 2.21 7.32 21.75
C PHE A 373 1.76 6.38 20.62
N GLY A 374 1.13 6.94 19.57
CA GLY A 374 0.84 6.27 18.31
C GLY A 374 -0.40 5.39 18.30
N HIS A 375 -1.43 5.73 19.10
CA HIS A 375 -2.74 5.08 19.15
C HIS A 375 -3.86 6.06 18.75
N SER A 376 -5.07 5.54 18.49
CA SER A 376 -6.23 6.31 18.03
C SER A 376 -6.05 7.05 16.69
N PHE A 377 -5.05 6.64 15.90
CA PHE A 377 -4.67 7.24 14.65
C PHE A 377 -3.90 6.22 13.81
N SER A 378 -4.44 5.87 12.65
CA SER A 378 -3.85 4.86 11.76
C SER A 378 -3.32 5.49 10.48
N ILE A 379 -2.08 5.16 10.15
CA ILE A 379 -1.36 5.66 8.98
C ILE A 379 -0.70 4.51 8.24
N THR A 380 -0.35 4.72 6.97
CA THR A 380 0.46 3.73 6.26
C THR A 380 1.92 3.77 6.73
N PRO A 381 2.65 2.66 6.61
CA PRO A 381 4.09 2.62 6.86
C PRO A 381 4.88 3.71 6.14
N LEU A 382 4.48 4.03 4.89
CA LEU A 382 5.14 5.06 4.10
C LEU A 382 5.01 6.47 4.73
N HIS A 383 3.88 6.78 5.37
CA HIS A 383 3.72 8.06 6.09
C HIS A 383 4.70 8.19 7.26
N LEU A 384 4.87 7.11 8.03
CA LEU A 384 5.84 7.11 9.13
C LEU A 384 7.27 7.29 8.61
N VAL A 385 7.65 6.55 7.57
CA VAL A 385 8.98 6.63 6.95
C VAL A 385 9.23 8.04 6.40
N ARG A 386 8.26 8.66 5.71
CA ARG A 386 8.36 10.04 5.22
C ARG A 386 8.58 11.04 6.35
N ALA A 387 7.87 10.91 7.46
CA ALA A 387 8.03 11.79 8.63
C ALA A 387 9.42 11.67 9.25
N TYR A 388 9.91 10.45 9.42
CA TYR A 388 11.27 10.19 9.90
C TYR A 388 12.34 10.71 8.92
N ALA A 389 12.13 10.55 7.61
CA ALA A 389 13.00 11.09 6.58
C ALA A 389 13.08 12.62 6.64
N THR A 390 11.94 13.30 6.78
CA THR A 390 11.90 14.77 6.93
C THR A 390 12.68 15.24 8.16
N LEU A 391 12.49 14.58 9.31
CA LEU A 391 13.25 14.89 10.53
C LEU A 391 14.74 14.53 10.41
N ALA A 392 15.08 13.47 9.71
CA ALA A 392 16.48 13.09 9.48
C ALA A 392 17.16 13.92 8.38
N ASN A 393 16.40 14.72 7.63
CA ASN A 393 16.84 15.62 6.56
C ASN A 393 16.80 17.10 7.01
N GLU A 394 17.30 17.40 8.18
CA GLU A 394 17.38 18.77 8.73
C GLU A 394 16.03 19.53 8.74
N GLY A 395 14.90 18.81 8.72
CA GLY A 395 13.55 19.37 8.66
C GLY A 395 13.05 19.70 7.26
N TYR A 396 13.81 19.41 6.21
CA TYR A 396 13.36 19.52 4.82
C TYR A 396 12.50 18.32 4.43
N PRO A 397 11.34 18.53 3.76
CA PRO A 397 10.47 17.45 3.37
C PRO A 397 11.12 16.51 2.37
N VAL A 398 10.96 15.22 2.60
CA VAL A 398 11.38 14.15 1.68
C VAL A 398 10.13 13.55 1.05
N ASP A 399 10.03 13.55 -0.27
CA ASP A 399 8.93 12.92 -1.00
C ASP A 399 9.36 11.56 -1.54
N PRO A 400 8.79 10.47 -1.03
CA PRO A 400 9.11 9.13 -1.49
C PRO A 400 8.74 8.93 -2.97
N THR A 401 9.59 8.23 -3.71
CA THR A 401 9.33 7.91 -5.12
C THR A 401 9.88 6.53 -5.49
N PHE A 402 9.20 5.87 -6.43
CA PHE A 402 9.68 4.65 -7.10
C PHE A 402 10.46 4.95 -8.39
N ILE A 403 10.57 6.22 -8.81
CA ILE A 403 11.24 6.60 -10.05
C ILE A 403 12.68 7.00 -9.77
N LEU A 404 13.59 6.41 -10.56
CA LEU A 404 15.01 6.72 -10.52
C LEU A 404 15.25 8.15 -11.00
N ASN A 405 16.09 8.92 -10.28
CA ASN A 405 16.50 10.28 -10.61
C ASN A 405 15.32 11.22 -10.91
N LYS A 406 14.21 11.07 -10.19
CA LYS A 406 13.10 12.00 -10.29
C LYS A 406 13.57 13.39 -9.88
N ASN A 407 13.74 14.28 -10.86
CA ASN A 407 14.15 15.65 -10.62
C ASN A 407 13.13 16.36 -9.71
N THR A 408 13.46 16.48 -8.44
CA THR A 408 12.72 17.31 -7.47
C THR A 408 13.33 18.70 -7.46
N THR A 409 13.15 19.46 -8.55
CA THR A 409 13.75 20.80 -8.74
C THR A 409 13.16 21.91 -7.86
N ASN A 410 12.12 21.62 -7.11
CA ASN A 410 11.53 22.60 -6.21
C ASN A 410 12.37 22.72 -4.94
N GLN A 411 12.97 23.89 -4.71
CA GLN A 411 13.48 24.27 -3.39
C GLN A 411 12.32 24.15 -2.40
N LYS A 412 12.32 23.08 -1.64
CA LYS A 412 11.28 22.87 -0.62
C LYS A 412 11.58 23.76 0.57
N ASN A 413 10.54 24.41 1.08
CA ASN A 413 10.66 25.15 2.33
C ASN A 413 10.89 24.18 3.49
N ILE A 414 11.74 24.56 4.41
CA ILE A 414 11.95 23.83 5.66
C ILE A 414 10.62 23.77 6.43
N LEU A 415 10.25 22.59 6.89
CA LEU A 415 9.01 22.36 7.63
C LEU A 415 9.21 22.44 9.14
N LEU A 416 10.38 22.02 9.62
CA LEU A 416 10.73 21.91 11.04
C LEU A 416 12.10 22.53 11.26
N LYS A 417 12.36 23.03 12.48
CA LYS A 417 13.65 23.60 12.84
C LYS A 417 14.77 22.55 12.74
N ARG A 418 15.98 22.99 12.36
CA ARG A 418 17.16 22.12 12.31
C ARG A 418 17.49 21.53 13.69
N GLU A 419 17.38 22.35 14.73
CA GLU A 419 17.61 21.92 16.12
C GLU A 419 16.64 20.82 16.54
N THR A 420 15.41 20.80 15.99
CA THR A 420 14.44 19.73 16.18
C THR A 420 14.91 18.42 15.54
N SER A 421 15.51 18.49 14.34
CA SER A 421 16.11 17.35 13.66
C SER A 421 17.28 16.77 14.45
N ASP A 422 18.20 17.62 14.91
CA ASP A 422 19.33 17.20 15.72
C ASP A 422 18.88 16.52 17.03
N TYR A 423 17.90 17.11 17.69
CA TYR A 423 17.31 16.54 18.90
C TYR A 423 16.65 15.18 18.64
N PHE A 424 15.89 15.06 17.55
CA PHE A 424 15.25 13.81 17.14
C PHE A 424 16.28 12.70 16.87
N LEU A 425 17.36 13.00 16.15
CA LEU A 425 18.43 12.04 15.86
C LEU A 425 19.16 11.60 17.14
N ASN A 426 19.39 12.53 18.06
CA ASN A 426 19.98 12.22 19.37
C ASN A 426 19.09 11.28 20.19
N LEU A 427 17.77 11.48 20.19
CA LEU A 427 16.82 10.58 20.83
C LEU A 427 16.87 9.17 20.22
N LEU A 428 16.91 9.05 18.88
CA LEU A 428 17.00 7.76 18.21
C LEU A 428 18.30 7.03 18.51
N ASN A 429 19.42 7.76 18.57
CA ASN A 429 20.71 7.22 18.98
C ASN A 429 20.68 6.74 20.44
N ALA A 430 20.11 7.55 21.36
CA ALA A 430 19.97 7.19 22.76
C ALA A 430 19.17 5.90 22.97
N VAL A 431 18.10 5.68 22.19
CA VAL A 431 17.32 4.43 22.22
C VAL A 431 18.21 3.21 21.94
N ILE A 432 19.13 3.31 20.98
CA ILE A 432 19.98 2.16 20.62
C ILE A 432 21.15 2.01 21.60
N THR A 433 21.76 3.10 22.02
CA THR A 433 22.96 3.05 22.87
C THR A 433 22.66 2.79 24.34
N LYS A 434 21.50 3.24 24.85
CA LYS A 434 21.15 3.18 26.27
C LYS A 434 20.22 2.00 26.62
N THR A 435 19.57 1.32 25.63
CA THR A 435 18.70 0.18 25.93
C THR A 435 19.46 -1.15 25.96
N LYS A 436 19.18 -1.96 26.98
CA LYS A 436 19.77 -3.31 27.13
C LYS A 436 19.18 -4.36 26.18
N PHE A 437 18.01 -4.10 25.59
CA PHE A 437 17.29 -5.08 24.76
C PHE A 437 17.39 -4.79 23.26
N THR A 438 17.16 -3.57 22.83
CA THR A 438 17.12 -3.19 21.41
C THR A 438 18.53 -3.05 20.86
N GLY A 439 19.39 -2.30 21.55
CA GLY A 439 20.74 -1.99 21.11
C GLY A 439 21.56 -3.22 20.70
N PRO A 440 21.76 -4.22 21.60
CA PRO A 440 22.56 -5.40 21.26
C PRO A 440 22.05 -6.20 20.05
N ARG A 441 20.75 -6.14 19.74
CA ARG A 441 20.13 -6.88 18.65
C ARG A 441 20.27 -6.21 17.28
N VAL A 442 20.45 -4.88 17.26
CA VAL A 442 20.58 -4.11 16.01
C VAL A 442 22.00 -3.62 15.78
N LYS A 443 22.84 -3.61 16.82
CA LYS A 443 24.22 -3.11 16.73
C LYS A 443 25.01 -3.85 15.64
N ILE A 444 25.70 -3.06 14.82
CA ILE A 444 26.66 -3.50 13.81
C ILE A 444 27.94 -2.71 14.06
N ASP A 445 29.07 -3.42 14.17
CA ASP A 445 30.36 -2.76 14.40
C ASP A 445 30.74 -1.92 13.17
N GLY A 446 31.18 -0.69 13.43
CA GLY A 446 31.48 0.27 12.38
C GLY A 446 30.29 1.10 11.89
N TYR A 447 29.05 0.77 12.29
CA TYR A 447 27.85 1.51 11.88
C TYR A 447 27.15 2.13 13.08
N MET A 448 26.89 3.43 13.00
CA MET A 448 26.09 4.14 13.99
C MET A 448 24.61 4.15 13.56
N ILE A 449 23.78 3.41 14.28
CA ILE A 449 22.36 3.25 13.97
C ILE A 449 21.53 3.95 15.06
N GLY A 450 20.56 4.76 14.67
CA GLY A 450 19.50 5.25 15.53
C GLY A 450 18.18 4.58 15.19
N GLY A 451 17.25 4.47 16.14
CA GLY A 451 15.95 3.88 15.80
C GLY A 451 15.02 3.69 16.98
N LYS A 452 13.81 3.21 16.67
CA LYS A 452 12.75 2.96 17.66
C LYS A 452 11.94 1.72 17.33
N THR A 453 11.67 0.91 18.33
CA THR A 453 10.77 -0.24 18.26
C THR A 453 9.33 0.19 18.48
N GLY A 454 8.40 -0.48 17.81
CA GLY A 454 6.96 -0.40 18.02
C GLY A 454 6.35 -1.75 18.37
N THR A 455 5.25 -1.69 19.08
CA THR A 455 4.33 -2.80 19.28
C THR A 455 2.96 -2.18 19.45
N SER A 456 2.02 -2.52 18.56
CA SER A 456 0.64 -2.03 18.59
C SER A 456 -0.33 -3.19 18.45
N GLU A 457 -1.51 -3.03 19.02
CA GLU A 457 -2.61 -3.96 18.83
C GLU A 457 -3.21 -3.79 17.43
N LEU A 458 -3.64 -4.89 16.81
CA LEU A 458 -4.30 -4.84 15.51
C LEU A 458 -5.79 -4.51 15.69
N LEU A 459 -6.27 -3.58 14.87
CA LEU A 459 -7.69 -3.21 14.83
C LEU A 459 -8.54 -4.38 14.31
N ASN A 460 -9.67 -4.62 14.98
CA ASN A 460 -10.65 -5.60 14.54
C ASN A 460 -11.64 -4.91 13.58
N PRO A 461 -11.90 -5.44 12.37
CA PRO A 461 -12.89 -4.89 11.46
C PRO A 461 -14.30 -4.74 12.05
N ASN A 462 -14.63 -5.55 13.06
CA ASN A 462 -15.91 -5.50 13.78
C ASN A 462 -15.92 -4.48 14.95
N GLY A 463 -14.87 -3.66 15.05
CA GLY A 463 -14.69 -2.65 16.11
C GLY A 463 -13.76 -3.10 17.24
N GLY A 464 -13.02 -2.14 17.81
CA GLY A 464 -12.03 -2.37 18.86
C GLY A 464 -10.75 -3.05 18.38
N TYR A 465 -10.07 -3.74 19.29
CA TYR A 465 -8.81 -4.42 19.02
C TYR A 465 -8.95 -5.94 19.17
N TYR A 466 -8.12 -6.68 18.42
CA TYR A 466 -7.94 -8.10 18.70
C TYR A 466 -7.23 -8.28 20.06
N LYS A 467 -7.73 -9.19 20.90
CA LYS A 467 -7.16 -9.42 22.23
C LYS A 467 -5.76 -10.07 22.22
N ASP A 468 -5.42 -10.77 21.15
CA ASP A 468 -4.26 -11.64 21.03
C ASP A 468 -3.37 -11.33 19.82
N ARG A 469 -3.72 -10.31 19.02
CA ARG A 469 -3.00 -9.97 17.79
C ARG A 469 -2.38 -8.60 17.88
N ASN A 470 -1.08 -8.57 17.69
CA ASN A 470 -0.32 -7.33 17.65
C ASN A 470 0.54 -7.26 16.38
N MET A 471 0.94 -6.07 16.02
CA MET A 471 1.98 -5.78 15.07
C MET A 471 3.23 -5.38 15.84
N THR A 472 4.36 -5.97 15.47
CA THR A 472 5.68 -5.53 15.95
C THR A 472 6.38 -4.79 14.83
N SER A 473 7.10 -3.72 15.15
CA SER A 473 7.80 -2.91 14.15
C SER A 473 9.12 -2.37 14.67
N PHE A 474 9.96 -1.93 13.73
CA PHE A 474 11.17 -1.17 13.99
C PHE A 474 11.38 -0.18 12.86
N ILE A 475 11.71 1.06 13.21
CA ILE A 475 12.19 2.06 12.27
C ILE A 475 13.58 2.50 12.68
N GLY A 476 14.53 2.48 11.72
CA GLY A 476 15.93 2.84 11.92
C GLY A 476 16.39 3.88 10.91
N VAL A 477 17.30 4.74 11.36
CA VAL A 477 18.04 5.72 10.56
C VAL A 477 19.51 5.38 10.63
N PHE A 478 20.19 5.30 9.49
CA PHE A 478 21.62 5.04 9.47
C PHE A 478 22.32 5.60 8.22
N PRO A 479 23.62 5.95 8.35
CA PRO A 479 24.30 6.23 9.61
C PRO A 479 23.60 7.36 10.37
N ILE A 480 23.53 7.28 11.71
CA ILE A 480 22.81 8.31 12.49
C ILE A 480 23.54 9.65 12.56
N ASN A 481 24.88 9.63 12.44
CA ASN A 481 25.75 10.81 12.44
C ASN A 481 25.80 11.53 11.06
N ASN A 482 25.36 10.89 10.00
CA ASN A 482 25.18 11.44 8.65
C ASN A 482 24.01 10.70 7.99
N PRO A 483 22.77 11.06 8.31
CA PRO A 483 21.58 10.31 7.94
C PRO A 483 21.45 10.16 6.43
N ARG A 484 21.40 8.91 5.95
CA ARG A 484 21.24 8.63 4.55
C ARG A 484 20.08 7.68 4.25
N TYR A 485 19.89 6.67 5.10
CA TYR A 485 18.89 5.65 4.85
C TYR A 485 17.90 5.52 6.00
N ILE A 486 16.65 5.25 5.66
CA ILE A 486 15.64 4.77 6.61
C ILE A 486 15.31 3.33 6.26
N VAL A 487 15.30 2.49 7.29
CA VAL A 487 14.81 1.12 7.23
C VAL A 487 13.62 0.98 8.14
N TYR A 488 12.50 0.55 7.60
CA TYR A 488 11.29 0.21 8.37
C TYR A 488 10.92 -1.25 8.16
N THR A 489 10.59 -1.94 9.24
CA THR A 489 10.07 -3.31 9.19
C THR A 489 8.86 -3.44 10.10
N ALA A 490 7.87 -4.23 9.67
CA ALA A 490 6.77 -4.62 10.53
C ALA A 490 6.37 -6.07 10.27
N ILE A 491 6.00 -6.77 11.34
CA ILE A 491 5.53 -8.16 11.31
C ILE A 491 4.19 -8.22 12.03
N GLU A 492 3.17 -8.67 11.31
CA GLU A 492 1.81 -8.81 11.83
C GLU A 492 1.61 -10.16 12.50
N TYR A 493 1.07 -10.10 13.71
CA TYR A 493 0.71 -11.26 14.50
C TYR A 493 1.83 -12.31 14.61
N PRO A 494 3.06 -11.92 15.04
CA PRO A 494 4.10 -12.89 15.31
C PRO A 494 3.71 -13.77 16.50
N LYS A 495 3.73 -15.08 16.32
CA LYS A 495 3.44 -16.04 17.37
C LYS A 495 4.72 -16.39 18.14
N LYS A 496 4.57 -16.57 19.43
CA LYS A 496 5.66 -16.97 20.28
C LYS A 496 6.09 -18.41 19.94
N PRO A 497 7.38 -18.66 19.59
CA PRO A 497 7.89 -20.03 19.44
C PRO A 497 7.69 -20.84 20.74
N LYS A 498 7.45 -22.16 20.61
CA LYS A 498 7.11 -23.01 21.75
C LYS A 498 8.12 -22.95 22.89
N ASP A 499 9.41 -22.88 22.55
CA ASP A 499 10.52 -22.91 23.51
C ASP A 499 10.97 -21.51 23.97
N SER A 500 10.35 -20.45 23.47
CA SER A 500 10.73 -19.08 23.82
C SER A 500 10.01 -18.62 25.09
N LYS A 501 10.73 -18.02 26.04
CA LYS A 501 10.16 -17.30 27.18
C LYS A 501 9.95 -15.82 26.89
N GLN A 502 10.43 -15.30 25.74
CA GLN A 502 10.41 -13.88 25.40
C GLN A 502 9.05 -13.45 24.89
N ARG A 503 8.64 -12.23 25.24
CA ARG A 503 7.46 -11.57 24.68
C ARG A 503 7.77 -11.10 23.26
N MET A 504 6.82 -11.26 22.34
CA MET A 504 6.98 -10.81 20.96
C MET A 504 6.84 -9.28 20.90
N THR A 505 7.98 -8.62 20.71
CA THR A 505 8.12 -7.15 20.64
C THR A 505 8.98 -6.77 19.45
N GLY A 506 8.96 -5.51 19.04
CA GLY A 506 9.83 -5.01 17.97
C GLY A 506 11.32 -5.26 18.21
N ALA A 507 11.77 -5.27 19.48
CA ALA A 507 13.14 -5.59 19.82
C ALA A 507 13.51 -7.06 19.58
N VAL A 508 12.55 -7.98 19.76
CA VAL A 508 12.80 -9.44 19.58
C VAL A 508 12.64 -9.83 18.11
N VAL A 509 11.62 -9.31 17.44
CA VAL A 509 11.22 -9.75 16.10
C VAL A 509 11.90 -8.90 15.01
N ASN A 510 11.84 -7.57 15.14
CA ASN A 510 12.21 -6.64 14.07
C ASN A 510 13.66 -6.15 14.15
N ALA A 511 14.23 -5.96 15.35
CA ALA A 511 15.61 -5.46 15.44
C ALA A 511 16.64 -6.42 14.78
N PRO A 512 16.56 -7.76 14.94
CA PRO A 512 17.41 -8.68 14.18
C PRO A 512 17.17 -8.64 12.67
N LEU A 513 15.91 -8.45 12.23
CA LEU A 513 15.59 -8.32 10.81
C LEU A 513 16.20 -7.04 10.21
N VAL A 514 16.09 -5.91 10.92
CA VAL A 514 16.73 -4.64 10.48
C VAL A 514 18.25 -4.80 10.41
N LYS A 515 18.88 -5.47 11.39
CA LYS A 515 20.31 -5.76 11.33
C LYS A 515 20.70 -6.54 10.07
N LYS A 516 19.95 -7.59 9.73
CA LYS A 516 20.16 -8.35 8.49
C LYS A 516 20.03 -7.45 7.25
N ILE A 517 19.01 -6.60 7.19
CA ILE A 517 18.77 -5.67 6.07
C ILE A 517 19.95 -4.69 5.90
N ILE A 518 20.41 -4.08 6.99
CA ILE A 518 21.54 -3.12 6.94
C ILE A 518 22.83 -3.79 6.47
N LEU A 519 23.04 -5.05 6.81
CA LEU A 519 24.22 -5.82 6.37
C LEU A 519 24.18 -6.19 4.87
N GLU A 520 23.00 -6.17 4.24
CA GLU A 520 22.82 -6.42 2.81
C GLU A 520 22.96 -5.13 1.96
N MET A 521 22.94 -3.96 2.61
CA MET A 521 23.09 -2.64 1.96
C MET A 521 24.56 -2.23 1.86
#